data_0017abf645a0077629e54e7763b0cb50
#
_entry.id   0017abf645a0077629e54e7763b0cb50
#
_cell.length_a   1.000
_cell.length_b   1.000
_cell.length_c   1.000
_cell.angle_alpha   90.00
_cell.angle_beta   90.00
_cell.angle_gamma   90.00
#
_symmetry.space_group_name_H-M   'P 1'
#
loop_
_entity.id
_entity.type
_entity.pdbx_description
1 polymer ?
#
loop_
_entity_poly.entity_id
_entity_poly.type
_entity_poly.pdbx_seq_one_letter_code
_entity_poly.pdbx_strand_id
1 'polypeptide(L)'
;MSDETPRRARSLAEYREMQRQLGEVEAPQRAEPRGFKSHLGYALVPKPARYIVALRDPKDALVSMFRFMDGWFIEPGTITLDDFAGLWLADGGRDGDYWSHLISWWEQRDRADVLLMSYEAMTKDAEQSIRRVADFCGLPLDDDLLATTLSRSSFAFMLEHKDKFDDLLMREATERWRILPPGGESSKVRKGGVGGHRHELSPELADAMDAMWDQRIVPTLGYRDYAALEAAIR
;
A
#
# COMPACT_ATOMS: atom_id res chain seq x y z
N MET A 1 -10.34 -33.05 -23.51
CA MET A 1 -9.48 -32.07 -22.83
C MET A 1 -10.10 -30.71 -23.10
N SER A 2 -10.90 -30.23 -22.14
CA SER A 2 -11.56 -28.93 -22.23
C SER A 2 -10.52 -27.82 -22.00
N ASP A 3 -10.37 -26.99 -23.02
CA ASP A 3 -9.55 -25.78 -22.98
C ASP A 3 -10.27 -24.73 -22.10
N GLU A 4 -10.11 -24.85 -20.79
CA GLU A 4 -10.59 -23.84 -19.84
C GLU A 4 -9.53 -22.75 -19.68
N THR A 5 -9.47 -21.85 -20.66
CA THR A 5 -8.75 -20.57 -20.51
C THR A 5 -9.34 -19.81 -19.30
N PRO A 6 -8.53 -19.36 -18.35
CA PRO A 6 -9.05 -18.64 -17.18
C PRO A 6 -9.87 -17.42 -17.62
N ARG A 7 -11.12 -17.35 -17.20
CA ARG A 7 -11.98 -16.19 -17.48
C ARG A 7 -11.50 -15.01 -16.67
N ARG A 8 -10.95 -13.99 -17.34
CA ARG A 8 -10.83 -12.65 -16.73
C ARG A 8 -12.23 -12.15 -16.38
N ALA A 9 -12.39 -11.56 -15.20
CA ALA A 9 -13.63 -10.87 -14.83
C ALA A 9 -13.98 -9.87 -15.94
N ARG A 10 -15.11 -10.08 -16.62
CA ARG A 10 -15.52 -9.31 -17.81
C ARG A 10 -16.38 -8.12 -17.46
N SER A 11 -16.81 -8.00 -16.20
CA SER A 11 -17.65 -6.92 -15.71
C SER A 11 -17.34 -6.55 -14.27
N LEU A 12 -17.74 -5.34 -13.87
CA LEU A 12 -17.66 -4.85 -12.49
C LEU A 12 -18.47 -5.76 -11.53
N ALA A 13 -19.55 -6.37 -12.02
CA ALA A 13 -20.38 -7.29 -11.23
C ALA A 13 -19.63 -8.60 -10.95
N GLU A 14 -18.95 -9.17 -11.92
CA GLU A 14 -18.12 -10.37 -11.72
C GLU A 14 -16.93 -10.09 -10.79
N TYR A 15 -16.30 -8.92 -10.91
CA TYR A 15 -15.24 -8.50 -10.00
C TYR A 15 -15.74 -8.35 -8.56
N ARG A 16 -16.93 -7.75 -8.36
CA ARG A 16 -17.55 -7.63 -7.03
C ARG A 16 -17.96 -8.98 -6.45
N GLU A 17 -18.42 -9.92 -7.28
CA GLU A 17 -18.73 -11.27 -6.84
C GLU A 17 -17.47 -12.03 -6.43
N MET A 18 -16.41 -11.91 -7.19
CA MET A 18 -15.09 -12.45 -6.85
C MET A 18 -14.56 -11.87 -5.54
N GLN A 19 -14.67 -10.56 -5.32
CA GLN A 19 -14.31 -9.90 -4.08
C GLN A 19 -15.17 -10.38 -2.90
N ARG A 20 -16.44 -10.65 -3.12
CA ARG A 20 -17.35 -11.19 -2.10
C ARG A 20 -17.01 -12.63 -1.72
N GLN A 21 -16.55 -13.44 -2.67
CA GLN A 21 -16.08 -14.80 -2.42
C GLN A 21 -14.72 -14.82 -1.69
N LEU A 22 -13.90 -13.77 -1.82
CA LEU A 22 -12.62 -13.61 -1.14
C LEU A 22 -12.74 -13.06 0.30
N GLY A 23 -13.92 -12.54 0.69
CA GLY A 23 -14.18 -12.08 2.04
C GLY A 23 -15.47 -11.25 2.11
N GLU A 24 -16.34 -11.60 3.04
CA GLU A 24 -17.55 -10.81 3.29
C GLU A 24 -17.17 -9.50 3.97
N VAL A 25 -17.27 -8.38 3.24
CA VAL A 25 -17.04 -7.03 3.78
C VAL A 25 -17.97 -6.74 4.98
N GLU A 26 -19.12 -7.40 5.03
CA GLU A 26 -20.11 -7.28 6.10
C GLU A 26 -19.91 -8.27 7.24
N ALA A 27 -18.96 -9.22 7.12
CA ALA A 27 -18.70 -10.18 8.18
C ALA A 27 -18.35 -9.50 9.51
N PRO A 28 -18.82 -10.03 10.65
CA PRO A 28 -18.46 -9.51 11.95
C PRO A 28 -16.94 -9.53 12.17
N GLN A 29 -16.37 -8.40 12.54
CA GLN A 29 -14.98 -8.33 12.94
C GLN A 29 -14.85 -8.58 14.45
N ARG A 30 -13.68 -9.11 14.87
CA ARG A 30 -13.43 -9.43 16.28
C ARG A 30 -13.14 -8.19 17.12
N ALA A 31 -12.80 -7.09 16.49
CA ALA A 31 -12.43 -5.84 17.14
C ALA A 31 -13.42 -4.71 16.79
N GLU A 32 -13.59 -3.81 17.75
CA GLU A 32 -14.25 -2.54 17.58
C GLU A 32 -13.24 -1.40 17.86
N PRO A 33 -13.19 -0.35 17.05
CA PRO A 33 -13.96 -0.17 15.81
C PRO A 33 -13.56 -1.15 14.69
N ARG A 34 -14.45 -1.37 13.73
CA ARG A 34 -14.18 -2.17 12.54
C ARG A 34 -13.12 -1.48 11.66
N GLY A 35 -12.14 -2.23 11.17
CA GLY A 35 -11.10 -1.73 10.29
C GLY A 35 -11.17 -2.34 8.89
N PHE A 36 -10.93 -1.52 7.86
CA PHE A 36 -10.91 -1.94 6.47
C PHE A 36 -9.68 -1.38 5.77
N LYS A 37 -9.11 -2.17 4.86
CA LYS A 37 -8.01 -1.74 4.00
C LYS A 37 -8.56 -1.31 2.64
N SER A 38 -8.07 -0.18 2.13
CA SER A 38 -8.40 0.31 0.79
C SER A 38 -7.17 0.93 0.13
N HIS A 39 -7.17 0.95 -1.20
CA HIS A 39 -6.20 1.68 -2.02
C HIS A 39 -6.86 2.81 -2.83
N LEU A 40 -8.11 3.13 -2.52
CA LEU A 40 -8.89 4.12 -3.25
C LEU A 40 -8.50 5.55 -2.84
N GLY A 41 -8.60 6.49 -3.78
CA GLY A 41 -8.55 7.91 -3.49
C GLY A 41 -9.77 8.36 -2.67
N TYR A 42 -9.68 9.55 -2.08
CA TYR A 42 -10.69 10.06 -1.14
C TYR A 42 -12.12 10.08 -1.70
N ALA A 43 -12.29 10.43 -2.98
CA ALA A 43 -13.62 10.49 -3.60
C ALA A 43 -14.33 9.13 -3.69
N LEU A 44 -13.56 8.04 -3.71
CA LEU A 44 -14.06 6.69 -3.98
C LEU A 44 -14.22 5.83 -2.72
N VAL A 45 -13.66 6.23 -1.58
CA VAL A 45 -13.82 5.49 -0.34
C VAL A 45 -15.22 5.67 0.26
N PRO A 46 -15.81 4.63 0.88
CA PRO A 46 -17.08 4.74 1.58
C PRO A 46 -17.04 5.80 2.69
N LYS A 47 -18.16 6.49 2.89
CA LYS A 47 -18.34 7.54 3.92
C LYS A 47 -19.65 7.30 4.69
N PRO A 48 -19.71 7.68 5.99
CA PRO A 48 -18.66 8.28 6.81
C PRO A 48 -17.73 7.24 7.42
N ALA A 49 -16.44 7.60 7.58
CA ALA A 49 -15.46 6.80 8.30
C ALA A 49 -14.32 7.71 8.82
N ARG A 50 -13.46 7.18 9.69
CA ARG A 50 -12.14 7.76 9.95
C ARG A 50 -11.12 7.11 9.03
N TYR A 51 -10.21 7.90 8.48
CA TYR A 51 -9.26 7.45 7.48
C TYR A 51 -7.84 7.63 8.00
N ILE A 52 -7.10 6.55 8.08
CA ILE A 52 -5.66 6.57 8.34
C ILE A 52 -4.97 6.28 7.01
N VAL A 53 -4.19 7.23 6.52
CA VAL A 53 -3.56 7.15 5.21
C VAL A 53 -2.05 7.16 5.38
N ALA A 54 -1.41 6.06 5.01
CA ALA A 54 0.04 5.94 5.02
C ALA A 54 0.60 6.39 3.65
N LEU A 55 1.34 7.49 3.65
CA LEU A 55 2.11 7.96 2.50
C LEU A 55 3.53 7.38 2.58
N ARG A 56 4.21 7.29 1.45
CA ARG A 56 5.59 6.82 1.35
C ARG A 56 6.28 7.52 0.20
N ASP A 57 7.61 7.68 0.27
CA ASP A 57 8.40 8.14 -0.87
C ASP A 57 8.04 7.37 -2.15
N PRO A 58 7.67 8.06 -3.25
CA PRO A 58 7.22 7.42 -4.49
C PRO A 58 8.26 6.45 -5.07
N LYS A 59 9.55 6.74 -4.92
CA LYS A 59 10.65 5.87 -5.39
C LYS A 59 10.70 4.58 -4.58
N ASP A 60 10.59 4.68 -3.25
CA ASP A 60 10.51 3.50 -2.38
C ASP A 60 9.18 2.74 -2.55
N ALA A 61 8.08 3.45 -2.84
CA ALA A 61 6.79 2.85 -3.12
C ALA A 61 6.80 2.04 -4.42
N LEU A 62 7.42 2.57 -5.49
CA LEU A 62 7.60 1.89 -6.77
C LEU A 62 8.38 0.58 -6.60
N VAL A 63 9.55 0.64 -5.96
CA VAL A 63 10.37 -0.56 -5.70
C VAL A 63 9.60 -1.59 -4.86
N SER A 64 8.90 -1.12 -3.82
CA SER A 64 8.10 -1.99 -2.96
C SER A 64 6.95 -2.65 -3.72
N MET A 65 6.25 -1.91 -4.59
CA MET A 65 5.17 -2.43 -5.40
C MET A 65 5.69 -3.43 -6.43
N PHE A 66 6.79 -3.12 -7.13
CA PHE A 66 7.42 -4.07 -8.04
C PHE A 66 7.73 -5.40 -7.34
N ARG A 67 8.39 -5.35 -6.18
CA ARG A 67 8.74 -6.54 -5.41
C ARG A 67 7.52 -7.30 -4.86
N PHE A 68 6.42 -6.59 -4.62
CA PHE A 68 5.15 -7.22 -4.25
C PHE A 68 4.49 -7.91 -5.46
N MET A 69 4.51 -7.26 -6.63
CA MET A 69 3.93 -7.84 -7.85
C MET A 69 4.74 -9.03 -8.36
N ASP A 70 6.07 -8.97 -8.23
CA ASP A 70 7.01 -10.02 -8.59
C ASP A 70 6.87 -11.20 -7.60
N GLY A 71 6.31 -12.31 -8.07
CA GLY A 71 6.02 -13.49 -7.26
C GLY A 71 4.60 -13.57 -6.67
N TRP A 72 3.78 -12.50 -6.78
CA TRP A 72 2.36 -12.54 -6.41
C TRP A 72 1.42 -12.50 -7.61
N PHE A 73 1.77 -11.75 -8.65
CA PHE A 73 0.95 -11.52 -9.84
C PHE A 73 1.74 -11.66 -11.14
N ILE A 74 3.05 -11.58 -11.06
CA ILE A 74 3.99 -11.70 -12.17
C ILE A 74 4.95 -12.81 -11.81
N GLU A 75 5.22 -13.71 -12.77
CA GLU A 75 6.22 -14.76 -12.55
C GLU A 75 7.59 -14.13 -12.33
N PRO A 76 8.31 -14.52 -11.23
CA PRO A 76 9.56 -13.90 -10.85
C PRO A 76 10.59 -13.84 -11.99
N GLY A 77 11.13 -12.64 -12.22
CA GLY A 77 12.18 -12.41 -13.21
C GLY A 77 11.70 -12.31 -14.66
N THR A 78 10.38 -12.27 -14.92
CA THR A 78 9.85 -12.13 -16.30
C THR A 78 9.83 -10.69 -16.79
N ILE A 79 9.83 -9.71 -15.90
CA ILE A 79 9.96 -8.29 -16.22
C ILE A 79 11.02 -7.65 -15.32
N THR A 80 11.62 -6.56 -15.79
CA THR A 80 12.55 -5.75 -15.00
C THR A 80 11.82 -4.68 -14.20
N LEU A 81 12.52 -4.05 -13.24
CA LEU A 81 12.00 -2.90 -12.52
C LEU A 81 11.70 -1.72 -13.47
N ASP A 82 12.56 -1.52 -14.50
CA ASP A 82 12.36 -0.46 -15.49
C ASP A 82 11.12 -0.71 -16.36
N ASP A 83 10.86 -1.98 -16.77
CA ASP A 83 9.62 -2.34 -17.48
C ASP A 83 8.38 -2.07 -16.62
N PHE A 84 8.43 -2.44 -15.34
CA PHE A 84 7.34 -2.19 -14.40
C PHE A 84 7.12 -0.70 -14.16
N ALA A 85 8.21 0.06 -14.04
CA ALA A 85 8.16 1.51 -13.87
C ALA A 85 7.55 2.21 -15.08
N GLY A 86 7.81 1.72 -16.28
CA GLY A 86 7.14 2.20 -17.49
C GLY A 86 5.61 2.14 -17.38
N LEU A 87 5.08 1.05 -16.81
CA LEU A 87 3.64 0.91 -16.54
C LEU A 87 3.17 1.87 -15.44
N TRP A 88 3.96 2.02 -14.38
CA TRP A 88 3.67 2.93 -13.27
C TRP A 88 3.64 4.40 -13.70
N LEU A 89 4.57 4.81 -14.57
CA LEU A 89 4.65 6.17 -15.07
C LEU A 89 3.64 6.46 -16.18
N ALA A 90 3.29 5.46 -16.99
CA ALA A 90 2.36 5.63 -18.13
C ALA A 90 0.91 5.83 -17.70
N ASP A 91 0.54 5.45 -16.50
CA ASP A 91 -0.85 5.54 -16.00
C ASP A 91 -1.23 6.97 -15.52
N GLY A 92 -0.46 7.96 -15.97
CA GLY A 92 -0.57 9.36 -15.60
C GLY A 92 -1.97 9.94 -15.76
N GLY A 93 -2.68 10.11 -14.64
CA GLY A 93 -3.93 10.83 -14.56
C GLY A 93 -5.19 9.97 -14.49
N ARG A 94 -5.08 8.66 -14.35
CA ARG A 94 -6.24 7.81 -14.03
C ARG A 94 -6.49 7.78 -12.52
N ASP A 95 -7.76 7.76 -12.12
CA ASP A 95 -8.15 7.49 -10.74
C ASP A 95 -7.53 6.17 -10.29
N GLY A 96 -6.61 6.23 -9.32
CA GLY A 96 -5.95 5.04 -8.77
C GLY A 96 -4.43 4.98 -8.97
N ASP A 97 -3.81 5.93 -9.70
CA ASP A 97 -2.35 6.05 -9.71
C ASP A 97 -1.83 6.63 -8.38
N TYR A 98 -0.54 6.42 -8.11
CA TYR A 98 0.12 6.91 -6.90
C TYR A 98 -0.05 8.43 -6.71
N TRP A 99 0.09 9.22 -7.77
CA TRP A 99 0.09 10.68 -7.74
C TRP A 99 -1.31 11.22 -7.45
N SER A 100 -2.31 10.71 -8.14
CA SER A 100 -3.72 11.06 -7.91
C SER A 100 -4.16 10.66 -6.50
N HIS A 101 -3.74 9.49 -6.02
CA HIS A 101 -4.00 9.04 -4.66
C HIS A 101 -3.37 9.99 -3.63
N LEU A 102 -2.08 10.33 -3.78
CA LEU A 102 -1.39 11.27 -2.90
C LEU A 102 -2.10 12.62 -2.86
N ILE A 103 -2.38 13.22 -4.02
CA ILE A 103 -3.05 14.52 -4.12
C ILE A 103 -4.42 14.48 -3.45
N SER A 104 -5.25 13.47 -3.78
CA SER A 104 -6.62 13.37 -3.28
C SER A 104 -6.70 13.29 -1.74
N TRP A 105 -5.74 12.62 -1.11
CA TRP A 105 -5.68 12.52 0.34
C TRP A 105 -4.99 13.70 0.99
N TRP A 106 -3.97 14.27 0.34
CA TRP A 106 -3.31 15.47 0.83
C TRP A 106 -4.25 16.67 0.96
N GLU A 107 -5.15 16.83 0.01
CA GLU A 107 -6.19 17.86 0.05
C GLU A 107 -7.14 17.72 1.26
N GLN A 108 -7.19 16.55 1.86
CA GLN A 108 -8.04 16.27 3.02
C GLN A 108 -7.29 16.33 4.37
N ARG A 109 -6.00 16.65 4.38
CA ARG A 109 -5.11 16.58 5.55
C ARG A 109 -5.57 17.38 6.77
N ASP A 110 -6.35 18.44 6.57
CA ASP A 110 -6.83 19.31 7.65
C ASP A 110 -8.22 18.88 8.20
N ARG A 111 -8.77 17.76 7.72
CA ARG A 111 -10.05 17.23 8.21
C ARG A 111 -9.85 16.45 9.50
N ALA A 112 -10.82 16.56 10.41
CA ALA A 112 -10.81 15.84 11.68
C ALA A 112 -11.01 14.32 11.56
N ASP A 113 -11.50 13.85 10.40
CA ASP A 113 -11.72 12.42 10.11
C ASP A 113 -10.60 11.81 9.24
N VAL A 114 -9.49 12.54 9.02
CA VAL A 114 -8.34 12.08 8.24
C VAL A 114 -7.05 12.24 9.04
N LEU A 115 -6.30 11.15 9.17
CA LEU A 115 -4.95 11.13 9.72
C LEU A 115 -3.96 10.73 8.62
N LEU A 116 -3.13 11.67 8.19
CA LEU A 116 -2.00 11.36 7.32
C LEU A 116 -0.77 10.95 8.14
N MET A 117 -0.09 9.91 7.70
CA MET A 117 1.16 9.42 8.28
C MET A 117 2.16 9.13 7.16
N SER A 118 3.46 9.29 7.41
CA SER A 118 4.48 8.79 6.49
C SER A 118 5.02 7.44 6.97
N TYR A 119 5.34 6.57 6.04
CA TYR A 119 6.01 5.30 6.34
C TYR A 119 7.36 5.54 7.01
N GLU A 120 8.05 6.57 6.59
CA GLU A 120 9.35 6.99 7.08
C GLU A 120 9.26 7.40 8.56
N ALA A 121 8.27 8.22 8.92
CA ALA A 121 8.04 8.61 10.32
C ALA A 121 7.60 7.41 11.17
N MET A 122 6.72 6.54 10.65
CA MET A 122 6.30 5.32 11.35
C MET A 122 7.46 4.39 11.66
N THR A 123 8.42 4.25 10.74
CA THR A 123 9.60 3.40 10.95
C THR A 123 10.63 4.05 11.86
N LYS A 124 10.71 5.38 11.88
CA LYS A 124 11.63 6.15 12.73
C LYS A 124 11.18 6.20 14.18
N ASP A 125 9.87 6.40 14.41
CA ASP A 125 9.27 6.50 15.73
C ASP A 125 7.91 5.78 15.75
N ALA A 126 7.99 4.47 15.99
CA ALA A 126 6.81 3.61 16.06
C ALA A 126 5.93 3.95 17.25
N GLU A 127 6.51 4.34 18.40
CA GLU A 127 5.75 4.67 19.58
C GLU A 127 4.88 5.91 19.36
N GLN A 128 5.46 7.00 18.85
CA GLN A 128 4.70 8.20 18.55
C GLN A 128 3.59 7.90 17.52
N SER A 129 3.87 7.07 16.52
CA SER A 129 2.90 6.68 15.50
C SER A 129 1.72 5.91 16.11
N ILE A 130 1.98 4.95 17.00
CA ILE A 130 0.95 4.19 17.70
C ILE A 130 0.08 5.11 18.57
N ARG A 131 0.70 6.04 19.32
CA ARG A 131 -0.02 7.00 20.14
C ARG A 131 -0.94 7.91 19.30
N ARG A 132 -0.46 8.41 18.16
CA ARG A 132 -1.25 9.21 17.22
C ARG A 132 -2.45 8.43 16.67
N VAL A 133 -2.26 7.17 16.29
CA VAL A 133 -3.34 6.30 15.80
C VAL A 133 -4.37 6.04 16.90
N ALA A 134 -3.93 5.72 18.11
CA ALA A 134 -4.81 5.47 19.24
C ALA A 134 -5.66 6.69 19.58
N ASP A 135 -5.05 7.88 19.68
CA ASP A 135 -5.73 9.14 19.92
C ASP A 135 -6.75 9.46 18.82
N PHE A 136 -6.34 9.38 17.56
CA PHE A 136 -7.20 9.61 16.41
C PHE A 136 -8.40 8.65 16.37
N CYS A 137 -8.21 7.40 16.73
CA CYS A 137 -9.29 6.40 16.79
C CYS A 137 -10.14 6.50 18.06
N GLY A 138 -9.69 7.26 19.07
CA GLY A 138 -10.31 7.33 20.39
C GLY A 138 -10.18 6.02 21.18
N LEU A 139 -9.07 5.29 20.97
CA LEU A 139 -8.78 4.03 21.64
C LEU A 139 -7.98 4.29 22.93
N PRO A 140 -8.38 3.72 24.07
CA PRO A 140 -7.56 3.77 25.26
C PRO A 140 -6.24 3.03 25.04
N LEU A 141 -5.12 3.65 25.37
CA LEU A 141 -3.79 3.12 25.20
C LEU A 141 -3.05 3.16 26.53
N ASP A 142 -3.06 2.04 27.26
CA ASP A 142 -2.23 1.83 28.43
C ASP A 142 -0.82 1.34 28.07
N ASP A 143 0.05 1.26 29.05
CA ASP A 143 1.45 0.87 28.85
C ASP A 143 1.59 -0.59 28.35
N ASP A 144 0.74 -1.50 28.78
CA ASP A 144 0.76 -2.91 28.36
C ASP A 144 0.33 -3.06 26.91
N LEU A 145 -0.73 -2.35 26.50
CA LEU A 145 -1.19 -2.34 25.11
C LEU A 145 -0.16 -1.67 24.20
N LEU A 146 0.45 -0.57 24.65
CA LEU A 146 1.51 0.08 23.90
C LEU A 146 2.72 -0.86 23.70
N ALA A 147 3.21 -1.49 24.76
CA ALA A 147 4.33 -2.42 24.69
C ALA A 147 4.01 -3.61 23.77
N THR A 148 2.81 -4.16 23.88
CA THR A 148 2.34 -5.24 22.99
C THR A 148 2.29 -4.80 21.54
N THR A 149 1.76 -3.61 21.26
CA THR A 149 1.63 -3.06 19.90
C THR A 149 3.01 -2.78 19.31
N LEU A 150 3.92 -2.16 20.07
CA LEU A 150 5.32 -1.94 19.66
C LEU A 150 6.02 -3.25 19.30
N SER A 151 5.90 -4.26 20.15
CA SER A 151 6.52 -5.57 19.91
C SER A 151 5.97 -6.19 18.61
N ARG A 152 4.65 -6.24 18.44
CA ARG A 152 4.00 -6.91 17.30
C ARG A 152 4.07 -6.14 15.99
N SER A 153 4.26 -4.83 16.03
CA SER A 153 4.51 -4.01 14.84
C SER A 153 5.99 -3.89 14.46
N SER A 154 6.89 -4.46 15.25
CA SER A 154 8.31 -4.47 14.93
C SER A 154 8.60 -5.31 13.68
N PHE A 155 9.58 -4.87 12.88
CA PHE A 155 10.01 -5.61 11.69
C PHE A 155 10.47 -7.04 12.04
N ALA A 156 11.17 -7.22 13.16
CA ALA A 156 11.62 -8.51 13.62
C ALA A 156 10.46 -9.49 13.88
N PHE A 157 9.41 -9.03 14.59
CA PHE A 157 8.21 -9.83 14.83
C PHE A 157 7.47 -10.16 13.53
N MET A 158 7.30 -9.16 12.64
CA MET A 158 6.63 -9.38 11.37
C MET A 158 7.40 -10.35 10.47
N LEU A 159 8.73 -10.29 10.49
CA LEU A 159 9.57 -11.22 9.73
C LEU A 159 9.50 -12.66 10.30
N GLU A 160 9.53 -12.80 11.62
CA GLU A 160 9.37 -14.10 12.30
C GLU A 160 8.01 -14.76 11.98
N HIS A 161 6.97 -13.92 11.81
CA HIS A 161 5.61 -14.37 11.56
C HIS A 161 5.11 -14.00 10.16
N LYS A 162 6.02 -13.98 9.17
CA LYS A 162 5.73 -13.46 7.81
C LYS A 162 4.47 -14.05 7.16
N ASP A 163 4.21 -15.33 7.38
CA ASP A 163 3.05 -16.07 6.84
C ASP A 163 1.71 -15.50 7.32
N LYS A 164 1.67 -14.84 8.50
CA LYS A 164 0.44 -14.19 9.01
C LYS A 164 0.12 -12.87 8.33
N PHE A 165 1.08 -12.30 7.63
CA PHE A 165 0.93 -11.04 6.89
C PHE A 165 0.74 -11.25 5.40
N ASP A 166 0.85 -12.50 4.92
CA ASP A 166 0.59 -12.86 3.55
C ASP A 166 -0.91 -13.01 3.29
N ASP A 167 -1.31 -12.76 2.05
CA ASP A 167 -2.69 -12.90 1.60
C ASP A 167 -2.88 -14.29 0.97
N LEU A 168 -3.11 -15.28 1.81
CA LEU A 168 -3.25 -16.67 1.37
C LEU A 168 -4.39 -16.86 0.37
N LEU A 169 -5.51 -16.14 0.53
CA LEU A 169 -6.64 -16.23 -0.40
C LEU A 169 -6.27 -15.69 -1.79
N MET A 170 -5.52 -14.59 -1.83
CA MET A 170 -5.02 -14.05 -3.09
C MET A 170 -4.03 -15.03 -3.75
N ARG A 171 -3.18 -15.65 -2.94
CA ARG A 171 -2.24 -16.66 -3.41
C ARG A 171 -2.96 -17.85 -4.03
N GLU A 172 -3.93 -18.41 -3.33
CA GLU A 172 -4.76 -19.51 -3.85
C GLU A 172 -5.49 -19.12 -5.14
N ALA A 173 -5.98 -17.87 -5.23
CA ALA A 173 -6.62 -17.36 -6.43
C ALA A 173 -5.66 -17.28 -7.62
N THR A 174 -4.45 -16.75 -7.44
CA THR A 174 -3.44 -16.64 -8.49
C THR A 174 -2.96 -18.01 -8.97
N GLU A 175 -2.79 -18.97 -8.06
CA GLU A 175 -2.45 -20.35 -8.39
C GLU A 175 -3.60 -21.06 -9.13
N ARG A 176 -4.84 -20.89 -8.67
CA ARG A 176 -6.04 -21.45 -9.32
C ARG A 176 -6.21 -20.92 -10.75
N TRP A 177 -5.92 -19.65 -10.96
CA TRP A 177 -6.01 -19.03 -12.29
C TRP A 177 -4.76 -19.25 -13.14
N ARG A 178 -3.80 -20.05 -12.65
CA ARG A 178 -2.53 -20.33 -13.34
C ARG A 178 -1.76 -19.09 -13.76
N ILE A 179 -1.87 -18.04 -12.99
CA ILE A 179 -1.07 -16.81 -13.16
C ILE A 179 0.37 -17.09 -12.69
N LEU A 180 0.49 -17.84 -11.59
CA LEU A 180 1.76 -18.26 -11.01
C LEU A 180 1.83 -19.78 -10.86
N PRO A 181 3.02 -20.38 -10.94
CA PRO A 181 3.23 -21.77 -10.54
C PRO A 181 2.83 -21.98 -9.07
N PRO A 182 2.25 -23.15 -8.71
CA PRO A 182 1.90 -23.46 -7.34
C PRO A 182 3.16 -23.59 -6.45
N GLY A 183 3.03 -23.16 -5.20
CA GLY A 183 4.09 -23.32 -4.18
C GLY A 183 5.25 -22.34 -4.26
N GLY A 184 5.16 -21.27 -5.07
CA GLY A 184 6.16 -20.22 -5.11
C GLY A 184 6.24 -19.46 -3.78
N GLU A 185 7.42 -19.04 -3.39
CA GLU A 185 7.62 -18.24 -2.17
C GLU A 185 7.56 -16.75 -2.50
N SER A 186 6.63 -16.03 -1.87
CA SER A 186 6.61 -14.57 -1.88
C SER A 186 6.15 -14.08 -0.53
N SER A 187 6.82 -13.09 0.02
CA SER A 187 6.45 -12.51 1.31
C SER A 187 6.31 -10.99 1.19
N LYS A 188 5.22 -10.45 1.78
CA LYS A 188 5.04 -9.01 1.93
C LYS A 188 6.08 -8.41 2.88
N VAL A 189 6.55 -9.19 3.85
CA VAL A 189 7.58 -8.77 4.80
C VAL A 189 8.96 -9.21 4.29
N ARG A 190 9.73 -8.26 3.76
CA ARG A 190 11.00 -8.57 3.08
C ARG A 190 12.22 -7.88 3.71
N LYS A 191 12.37 -6.59 3.55
CA LYS A 191 13.55 -5.83 4.03
C LYS A 191 13.21 -4.77 5.07
N GLY A 192 11.99 -4.21 5.03
CA GLY A 192 11.50 -3.22 5.98
C GLY A 192 12.47 -2.04 6.14
N GLY A 193 12.55 -1.15 5.16
CA GLY A 193 13.52 -0.04 5.22
C GLY A 193 13.07 1.17 4.40
N VAL A 194 13.76 2.29 4.65
CA VAL A 194 13.59 3.57 3.96
C VAL A 194 14.81 3.83 3.09
N GLY A 195 14.61 4.40 1.90
CA GLY A 195 15.70 4.78 0.99
C GLY A 195 16.33 3.62 0.22
N GLY A 196 15.69 2.45 0.21
CA GLY A 196 16.17 1.28 -0.54
C GLY A 196 16.24 1.49 -2.04
N HIS A 197 15.40 2.38 -2.57
CA HIS A 197 15.37 2.77 -3.98
C HIS A 197 16.72 3.25 -4.51
N ARG A 198 17.57 3.87 -3.68
CA ARG A 198 18.88 4.42 -4.10
C ARG A 198 19.85 3.37 -4.65
N HIS A 199 19.61 2.10 -4.35
CA HIS A 199 20.44 0.98 -4.80
C HIS A 199 19.74 0.11 -5.85
N GLU A 200 18.46 0.37 -6.12
CA GLU A 200 17.64 -0.46 -7.00
C GLU A 200 17.17 0.29 -8.26
N LEU A 201 17.04 1.61 -8.21
CA LEU A 201 16.68 2.43 -9.39
C LEU A 201 17.91 2.76 -10.25
N SER A 202 17.74 2.71 -11.57
CA SER A 202 18.67 3.34 -12.50
C SER A 202 18.62 4.88 -12.33
N PRO A 203 19.71 5.60 -12.66
CA PRO A 203 19.70 7.06 -12.66
C PRO A 203 18.58 7.64 -13.53
N GLU A 204 18.37 7.06 -14.71
CA GLU A 204 17.36 7.47 -15.68
C GLU A 204 15.94 7.32 -15.09
N LEU A 205 15.68 6.23 -14.38
CA LEU A 205 14.39 6.01 -13.74
C LEU A 205 14.20 6.95 -12.54
N ALA A 206 15.24 7.21 -11.76
CA ALA A 206 15.20 8.17 -10.68
C ALA A 206 14.86 9.58 -11.19
N ASP A 207 15.49 10.01 -12.28
CA ASP A 207 15.25 11.30 -12.94
C ASP A 207 13.81 11.38 -13.49
N ALA A 208 13.29 10.29 -14.09
CA ALA A 208 11.91 10.21 -14.57
C ALA A 208 10.90 10.35 -13.43
N MET A 209 11.17 9.75 -12.27
CA MET A 209 10.33 9.89 -11.08
C MET A 209 10.35 11.32 -10.53
N ASP A 210 11.50 11.98 -10.54
CA ASP A 210 11.63 13.39 -10.14
C ASP A 210 10.89 14.31 -11.12
N ALA A 211 10.98 14.06 -12.42
CA ALA A 211 10.23 14.78 -13.43
C ALA A 211 8.70 14.64 -13.25
N MET A 212 8.23 13.44 -12.88
CA MET A 212 6.80 13.25 -12.56
C MET A 212 6.38 14.00 -11.29
N TRP A 213 7.25 14.09 -10.29
CA TRP A 213 7.02 14.92 -9.11
C TRP A 213 6.86 16.39 -9.49
N ASP A 214 7.81 16.91 -10.26
CA ASP A 214 7.81 18.30 -10.74
C ASP A 214 6.57 18.62 -11.60
N GLN A 215 6.14 17.68 -12.41
CA GLN A 215 4.98 17.84 -13.28
C GLN A 215 3.65 17.76 -12.53
N ARG A 216 3.51 16.89 -11.54
CA ARG A 216 2.24 16.56 -10.90
C ARG A 216 2.06 17.15 -9.51
N ILE A 217 3.11 17.13 -8.68
CA ILE A 217 3.01 17.50 -7.27
C ILE A 217 3.37 18.96 -7.05
N VAL A 218 4.46 19.44 -7.65
CA VAL A 218 4.89 20.84 -7.47
C VAL A 218 3.78 21.82 -7.86
N PRO A 219 3.14 21.75 -9.05
CA PRO A 219 2.13 22.74 -9.44
C PRO A 219 0.83 22.59 -8.63
N THR A 220 0.52 21.41 -8.09
CA THR A 220 -0.75 21.15 -7.41
C THR A 220 -0.66 21.40 -5.92
N LEU A 221 0.44 20.95 -5.27
CA LEU A 221 0.60 20.97 -3.82
C LEU A 221 1.69 21.93 -3.33
N GLY A 222 2.58 22.38 -4.21
CA GLY A 222 3.63 23.36 -3.90
C GLY A 222 4.87 22.80 -3.19
N TYR A 223 5.00 21.47 -3.06
CA TYR A 223 6.16 20.85 -2.42
C TYR A 223 7.20 20.42 -3.47
N ARG A 224 8.43 20.91 -3.30
CA ARG A 224 9.54 20.65 -4.23
C ARG A 224 9.97 19.19 -4.32
N ASP A 225 9.79 18.41 -3.25
CA ASP A 225 10.16 17.01 -3.13
C ASP A 225 9.33 16.32 -2.04
N TYR A 226 9.42 14.99 -1.95
CA TYR A 226 8.70 14.22 -0.94
C TYR A 226 9.13 14.57 0.48
N ALA A 227 10.39 14.86 0.73
CA ALA A 227 10.87 15.22 2.07
C ALA A 227 10.24 16.52 2.57
N ALA A 228 10.06 17.51 1.67
CA ALA A 228 9.35 18.74 2.00
C ALA A 228 7.87 18.50 2.30
N LEU A 229 7.22 17.61 1.56
CA LEU A 229 5.83 17.20 1.80
C LEU A 229 5.72 16.43 3.12
N GLU A 230 6.58 15.45 3.36
CA GLU A 230 6.61 14.65 4.58
C GLU A 230 6.75 15.53 5.83
N ALA A 231 7.67 16.49 5.79
CA ALA A 231 7.88 17.43 6.90
C ALA A 231 6.65 18.30 7.23
N ALA A 232 5.70 18.40 6.33
CA ALA A 232 4.44 19.12 6.53
C ALA A 232 3.28 18.23 7.02
N ILE A 233 3.47 16.91 7.17
CA ILE A 233 2.51 16.00 7.80
C ILE A 233 2.45 16.31 9.31
N ARG A 234 1.26 16.64 9.81
CA ARG A 234 1.01 17.03 11.20
C ARG A 234 0.42 15.90 12.00
#